data_ada515645e68668f5673c2db67e2e9c0
#
_entry.id   ada515645e68668f5673c2db67e2e9c0
#
_cell.length_a   1.000
_cell.length_b   1.000
_cell.length_c   1.000
_cell.angle_alpha   90.00
_cell.angle_beta   90.00
_cell.angle_gamma   90.00
#
_symmetry.space_group_name_H-M   'P 1'
#
loop_
_entity.id
_entity.type
_entity.pdbx_description
1 polymer ?
#
loop_
_entity_poly.entity_id
_entity_poly.type
_entity_poly.pdbx_seq_one_letter_code
_entity_poly.pdbx_strand_id
1 'polypeptide(L)'
;MLFRSVSSILSDTSISLADYYRLIRNTELHASTPEEKVTSPQEFYKTLPIEKIESEYKRKPSVFNQLTFDDVLLCSMALQNIVKALSSGLLSNEMIATLLQKSFGNLDKNRRINAATEFCRQDLLLEQFQIKEVFESLGWLA
;
A
#
# COMPACT_ATOMS: atom_id res chain seq x y z
N MET A 1 -8.07 18.04 10.03
CA MET A 1 -8.87 17.73 8.84
C MET A 1 -8.26 16.68 7.89
N LEU A 2 -6.95 16.53 7.85
CA LEU A 2 -6.25 15.54 7.00
C LEU A 2 -6.54 14.08 7.37
N PHE A 3 -6.70 13.76 8.64
CA PHE A 3 -6.90 12.38 9.10
C PHE A 3 -8.27 11.75 8.71
N ARG A 4 -9.30 12.55 8.50
CA ARG A 4 -10.62 12.04 8.07
C ARG A 4 -10.68 11.64 6.60
N SER A 5 -9.87 12.27 5.74
CA SER A 5 -9.85 11.92 4.32
C SER A 5 -9.03 10.66 4.04
N VAL A 6 -8.00 10.37 4.81
CA VAL A 6 -7.17 9.15 4.66
C VAL A 6 -7.94 7.90 5.07
N SER A 7 -8.72 7.95 6.14
CA SER A 7 -9.53 6.80 6.59
C SER A 7 -10.65 6.42 5.60
N SER A 8 -11.12 7.36 4.77
CA SER A 8 -12.11 7.07 3.73
C SER A 8 -11.51 6.44 2.46
N ILE A 9 -10.21 6.56 2.28
CA ILE A 9 -9.48 6.04 1.11
C ILE A 9 -8.89 4.65 1.42
N LEU A 10 -8.57 4.38 2.69
CA LEU A 10 -8.05 3.08 3.12
C LEU A 10 -9.17 2.03 3.16
N SER A 11 -9.01 0.97 2.41
CA SER A 11 -9.90 -0.19 2.43
C SER A 11 -9.80 -0.91 3.78
N ASP A 12 -10.94 -1.16 4.43
CA ASP A 12 -10.99 -1.91 5.68
C ASP A 12 -10.38 -3.32 5.53
N THR A 13 -10.51 -3.94 4.38
CA THR A 13 -9.93 -5.25 4.07
C THR A 13 -8.41 -5.21 4.03
N SER A 14 -7.82 -4.17 3.45
CA SER A 14 -6.36 -3.98 3.41
C SER A 14 -5.77 -3.80 4.81
N ILE A 15 -6.43 -2.99 5.64
CA ILE A 15 -6.02 -2.75 7.04
C ILE A 15 -6.14 -4.04 7.85
N SER A 16 -7.26 -4.75 7.73
CA SER A 16 -7.50 -6.00 8.46
C SER A 16 -6.49 -7.08 8.09
N LEU A 17 -6.15 -7.21 6.80
CA LEU A 17 -5.12 -8.14 6.35
C LEU A 17 -3.73 -7.75 6.87
N ALA A 18 -3.36 -6.49 6.79
CA ALA A 18 -2.07 -6.01 7.28
C ALA A 18 -1.94 -6.26 8.80
N ASP A 19 -2.99 -6.00 9.57
CA ASP A 19 -3.00 -6.28 11.01
C ASP A 19 -2.94 -7.77 11.32
N TYR A 20 -3.62 -8.61 10.56
CA TYR A 20 -3.55 -10.06 10.71
C TYR A 20 -2.12 -10.58 10.53
N TYR A 21 -1.46 -10.21 9.43
CA TYR A 21 -0.09 -10.65 9.17
C TYR A 21 0.93 -10.03 10.12
N ARG A 22 0.70 -8.81 10.59
CA ARG A 22 1.50 -8.19 11.65
C ARG A 22 1.42 -8.98 12.95
N LEU A 23 0.22 -9.42 13.35
CA LEU A 23 0.01 -10.24 14.54
C LEU A 23 0.72 -11.59 14.42
N ILE A 24 0.64 -12.25 13.26
CA ILE A 24 1.37 -13.51 13.00
C ILE A 24 2.87 -13.30 13.18
N ARG A 25 3.43 -12.29 12.53
CA ARG A 25 4.86 -11.97 12.63
C ARG A 25 5.27 -11.72 14.09
N ASN A 26 4.50 -10.92 14.81
CA ASN A 26 4.81 -10.58 16.19
C ASN A 26 4.71 -11.81 17.12
N THR A 27 3.74 -12.67 16.92
CA THR A 27 3.59 -13.91 17.69
C THR A 27 4.79 -14.83 17.48
N GLU A 28 5.29 -14.95 16.25
CA GLU A 28 6.46 -15.79 15.96
C GLU A 28 7.78 -15.21 16.50
N LEU A 29 7.94 -13.88 16.43
CA LEU A 29 9.16 -13.21 16.88
C LEU A 29 9.23 -13.02 18.39
N HIS A 30 8.08 -12.90 19.07
CA HIS A 30 7.98 -12.56 20.49
C HIS A 30 7.28 -13.65 21.33
N ALA A 31 7.38 -14.90 20.92
CA ALA A 31 6.76 -16.05 21.60
C ALA A 31 7.12 -16.21 23.10
N SER A 32 8.01 -15.37 23.64
CA SER A 32 8.56 -15.48 25.00
C SER A 32 8.17 -14.34 25.96
N THR A 33 7.30 -13.39 25.61
CA THR A 33 6.88 -12.32 26.52
C THR A 33 5.43 -12.55 27.00
N PRO A 34 5.21 -12.91 28.30
CA PRO A 34 3.91 -13.32 28.81
C PRO A 34 2.92 -12.20 29.15
N GLU A 35 3.24 -10.92 28.99
CA GLU A 35 2.56 -9.86 29.76
C GLU A 35 1.58 -8.95 29.02
N GLU A 36 1.35 -9.09 27.72
CA GLU A 36 0.30 -8.34 27.07
C GLU A 36 -0.82 -9.28 26.60
N LYS A 37 -2.07 -8.96 26.98
CA LYS A 37 -3.29 -9.55 26.40
C LYS A 37 -3.40 -9.11 24.93
N VAL A 38 -2.52 -9.61 24.10
CA VAL A 38 -2.58 -9.41 22.65
C VAL A 38 -3.57 -10.41 22.10
N THR A 39 -4.54 -9.95 21.32
CA THR A 39 -5.43 -10.81 20.54
C THR A 39 -4.59 -11.81 19.75
N SER A 40 -4.88 -13.11 19.89
CA SER A 40 -4.14 -14.12 19.14
C SER A 40 -4.46 -14.06 17.65
N PRO A 41 -3.54 -14.46 16.76
CA PRO A 41 -3.83 -14.53 15.33
C PRO A 41 -5.07 -15.39 15.02
N GLN A 42 -5.29 -16.47 15.77
CA GLN A 42 -6.46 -17.34 15.60
C GLN A 42 -7.78 -16.64 15.93
N GLU A 43 -7.81 -15.83 16.98
CA GLU A 43 -8.98 -15.04 17.34
C GLU A 43 -9.21 -13.91 16.34
N PHE A 44 -8.16 -13.25 15.93
CA PHE A 44 -8.23 -12.18 14.93
C PHE A 44 -8.74 -12.70 13.58
N TYR A 45 -8.29 -13.89 13.16
CA TYR A 45 -8.75 -14.52 11.92
C TYR A 45 -10.27 -14.66 11.86
N LYS A 46 -10.92 -14.95 12.99
CA LYS A 46 -12.38 -15.06 13.07
C LYS A 46 -13.11 -13.75 12.80
N THR A 47 -12.43 -12.62 12.97
CA THR A 47 -12.99 -11.28 12.73
C THR A 47 -12.75 -10.80 11.30
N LEU A 48 -11.95 -11.49 10.51
CA LEU A 48 -11.65 -11.11 9.13
C LEU A 48 -12.90 -11.22 8.23
N PRO A 49 -13.16 -10.22 7.40
CA PRO A 49 -14.23 -10.27 6.41
C PRO A 49 -13.81 -11.12 5.20
N ILE A 50 -13.72 -12.43 5.39
CA ILE A 50 -13.13 -13.40 4.45
C ILE A 50 -13.76 -13.31 3.05
N GLU A 51 -15.09 -13.25 2.96
CA GLU A 51 -15.81 -13.19 1.67
C GLU A 51 -15.47 -11.90 0.91
N LYS A 52 -15.36 -10.79 1.63
CA LYS A 52 -14.99 -9.49 1.04
C LYS A 52 -13.54 -9.50 0.56
N ILE A 53 -12.63 -10.06 1.35
CA ILE A 53 -11.23 -10.24 0.99
C ILE A 53 -11.11 -11.11 -0.26
N GLU A 54 -11.77 -12.25 -0.30
CA GLU A 54 -11.75 -13.16 -1.45
C GLU A 54 -12.31 -12.49 -2.70
N SER A 55 -13.37 -11.71 -2.56
CA SER A 55 -13.93 -10.93 -3.67
C SER A 55 -12.94 -9.89 -4.24
N GLU A 56 -12.25 -9.14 -3.36
CA GLU A 56 -11.34 -8.06 -3.75
C GLU A 56 -10.00 -8.59 -4.29
N TYR A 57 -9.40 -9.54 -3.57
CA TYR A 57 -8.03 -10.00 -3.84
C TYR A 57 -7.97 -11.28 -4.68
N LYS A 58 -9.11 -11.94 -4.94
CA LYS A 58 -9.20 -13.26 -5.61
C LYS A 58 -8.39 -14.34 -4.91
N ARG A 59 -8.15 -14.16 -3.62
CA ARG A 59 -7.40 -15.04 -2.73
C ARG A 59 -8.00 -15.01 -1.35
N LYS A 60 -7.82 -16.10 -0.61
CA LYS A 60 -8.32 -16.26 0.74
C LYS A 60 -7.14 -16.37 1.71
N PRO A 61 -7.14 -15.62 2.84
CA PRO A 61 -6.11 -15.78 3.84
C PRO A 61 -6.22 -17.15 4.51
N SER A 62 -5.07 -17.75 4.82
CA SER A 62 -5.01 -19.01 5.54
C SER A 62 -5.08 -18.80 7.05
N VAL A 63 -5.48 -19.83 7.78
CA VAL A 63 -5.39 -19.85 9.25
C VAL A 63 -3.92 -19.83 9.69
N PHE A 64 -3.65 -19.33 10.88
CA PHE A 64 -2.31 -19.08 11.39
C PHE A 64 -1.30 -20.21 11.19
N ASN A 65 -1.71 -21.46 11.45
CA ASN A 65 -0.80 -22.61 11.37
C ASN A 65 -0.68 -23.24 9.97
N GLN A 66 -1.29 -22.66 8.97
CA GLN A 66 -1.37 -23.20 7.61
C GLN A 66 -1.03 -22.15 6.54
N LEU A 67 -0.08 -21.26 6.85
CA LEU A 67 0.33 -20.21 5.94
C LEU A 67 0.91 -20.79 4.65
N THR A 68 0.56 -20.17 3.54
CA THR A 68 0.98 -20.55 2.20
C THR A 68 1.65 -19.38 1.47
N PHE A 69 2.16 -19.61 0.29
CA PHE A 69 2.70 -18.54 -0.55
C PHE A 69 1.63 -17.50 -0.91
N ASP A 70 0.36 -17.91 -1.00
CA ASP A 70 -0.75 -16.97 -1.24
C ASP A 70 -0.90 -15.94 -0.12
N ASP A 71 -0.54 -16.28 1.13
CA ASP A 71 -0.54 -15.34 2.25
C ASP A 71 0.53 -14.25 2.09
N VAL A 72 1.69 -14.60 1.54
CA VAL A 72 2.75 -13.61 1.20
C VAL A 72 2.24 -12.65 0.14
N LEU A 73 1.57 -13.16 -0.88
CA LEU A 73 0.97 -12.32 -1.93
C LEU A 73 -0.13 -11.43 -1.38
N LEU A 74 -1.03 -11.96 -0.55
CA LEU A 74 -2.09 -11.18 0.11
C LEU A 74 -1.53 -10.05 0.98
N CYS A 75 -0.52 -10.37 1.79
CA CYS A 75 0.16 -9.37 2.62
C CYS A 75 0.77 -8.25 1.76
N SER A 76 1.47 -8.62 0.70
CA SER A 76 2.09 -7.67 -0.23
C SER A 76 1.05 -6.79 -0.93
N MET A 77 -0.05 -7.38 -1.41
CA MET A 77 -1.14 -6.65 -2.07
C MET A 77 -1.84 -5.69 -1.09
N ALA A 78 -2.09 -6.12 0.14
CA ALA A 78 -2.68 -5.27 1.18
C ALA A 78 -1.79 -4.07 1.49
N LEU A 79 -0.49 -4.28 1.66
CA LEU A 79 0.48 -3.21 1.91
C LEU A 79 0.59 -2.25 0.71
N GLN A 80 0.61 -2.76 -0.52
CA GLN A 80 0.59 -1.93 -1.72
C GLN A 80 -0.66 -1.05 -1.80
N ASN A 81 -1.83 -1.60 -1.48
CA ASN A 81 -3.08 -0.85 -1.45
C ASN A 81 -3.06 0.24 -0.38
N ILE A 82 -2.50 -0.03 0.79
CA ILE A 82 -2.32 0.96 1.86
C ILE A 82 -1.38 2.08 1.40
N VAL A 83 -0.22 1.74 0.86
CA VAL A 83 0.75 2.74 0.35
C VAL A 83 0.14 3.58 -0.77
N LYS A 84 -0.58 2.95 -1.69
CA LYS A 84 -1.29 3.64 -2.79
C LYS A 84 -2.33 4.64 -2.26
N ALA A 85 -3.14 4.22 -1.29
CA ALA A 85 -4.13 5.09 -0.67
C ALA A 85 -3.48 6.26 0.09
N LEU A 86 -2.40 6.00 0.81
CA LEU A 86 -1.63 7.04 1.50
C LEU A 86 -0.99 8.02 0.51
N SER A 87 -0.37 7.53 -0.54
CA SER A 87 0.24 8.39 -1.57
C SER A 87 -0.80 9.27 -2.25
N SER A 88 -1.96 8.71 -2.60
CA SER A 88 -3.07 9.47 -3.21
C SER A 88 -3.70 10.48 -2.26
N GLY A 89 -3.72 10.19 -0.95
CA GLY A 89 -4.34 11.05 0.07
C GLY A 89 -3.42 12.09 0.69
N LEU A 90 -2.12 11.83 0.74
CA LEU A 90 -1.13 12.68 1.42
C LEU A 90 -0.27 13.50 0.45
N LEU A 91 -0.02 13.00 -0.76
CA LEU A 91 0.78 13.66 -1.76
C LEU A 91 -0.14 14.40 -2.75
N SER A 92 -0.10 15.73 -2.71
CA SER A 92 -0.74 16.52 -3.76
C SER A 92 0.05 16.42 -5.08
N ASN A 93 -0.62 16.65 -6.21
CA ASN A 93 0.05 16.71 -7.51
C ASN A 93 1.19 17.75 -7.54
N GLU A 94 1.03 18.85 -6.83
CA GLU A 94 2.05 19.90 -6.67
C GLU A 94 3.30 19.39 -5.93
N MET A 95 3.12 18.64 -4.85
CA MET A 95 4.25 18.02 -4.11
C MET A 95 4.98 17.00 -4.96
N ILE A 96 4.24 16.17 -5.69
CA ILE A 96 4.81 15.18 -6.61
C ILE A 96 5.59 15.90 -7.73
N ALA A 97 5.01 16.92 -8.34
CA ALA A 97 5.65 17.72 -9.37
C ALA A 97 6.97 18.34 -8.89
N THR A 98 7.00 18.91 -7.69
CA THR A 98 8.20 19.47 -7.07
C THR A 98 9.27 18.39 -6.86
N LEU A 99 8.89 17.23 -6.35
CA LEU A 99 9.78 16.08 -6.15
C LEU A 99 10.38 15.61 -7.49
N LEU A 100 9.56 15.44 -8.51
CA LEU A 100 10.00 15.00 -9.83
C LEU A 100 10.93 16.01 -10.50
N GLN A 101 10.61 17.29 -10.42
CA GLN A 101 11.46 18.35 -10.96
C GLN A 101 12.85 18.36 -10.28
N LYS A 102 12.88 18.18 -8.97
CA LYS A 102 14.13 18.11 -8.20
C LYS A 102 14.96 16.87 -8.57
N SER A 103 14.31 15.72 -8.72
CA SER A 103 15.00 14.44 -8.90
C SER A 103 15.39 14.16 -10.36
N PHE A 104 14.58 14.60 -11.31
CA PHE A 104 14.71 14.23 -12.73
C PHE A 104 14.81 15.42 -13.69
N GLY A 105 14.60 16.64 -13.21
CA GLY A 105 14.55 17.84 -14.06
C GLY A 105 15.77 18.10 -14.92
N ASN A 106 16.94 17.67 -14.46
CA ASN A 106 18.24 17.85 -15.16
C ASN A 106 18.53 16.78 -16.24
N LEU A 107 17.67 15.75 -16.35
CA LEU A 107 17.83 14.72 -17.37
C LEU A 107 17.31 15.19 -18.74
N ASP A 108 17.84 14.61 -19.81
CA ASP A 108 17.27 14.79 -21.14
C ASP A 108 15.81 14.29 -21.19
N LYS A 109 15.01 14.80 -22.13
CA LYS A 109 13.57 14.58 -22.18
C LYS A 109 13.15 13.10 -22.08
N ASN A 110 13.79 12.24 -22.85
CA ASN A 110 13.39 10.81 -22.91
C ASN A 110 13.75 10.08 -21.63
N ARG A 111 14.96 10.28 -21.10
CA ARG A 111 15.41 9.70 -19.83
C ARG A 111 14.58 10.20 -18.67
N ARG A 112 14.27 11.49 -18.63
CA ARG A 112 13.44 12.12 -17.62
C ARG A 112 12.05 11.49 -17.55
N ILE A 113 11.36 11.38 -18.69
CA ILE A 113 10.03 10.80 -18.77
C ILE A 113 10.04 9.35 -18.31
N ASN A 114 10.98 8.55 -18.83
CA ASN A 114 11.05 7.13 -18.49
C ASN A 114 11.36 6.91 -17.00
N ALA A 115 12.38 7.57 -16.47
CA ALA A 115 12.77 7.44 -15.06
C ALA A 115 11.68 7.93 -14.11
N ALA A 116 11.06 9.08 -14.41
CA ALA A 116 9.97 9.62 -13.59
C ALA A 116 8.72 8.74 -13.66
N THR A 117 8.39 8.17 -14.82
CA THR A 117 7.25 7.26 -14.96
C THR A 117 7.46 6.01 -14.10
N GLU A 118 8.64 5.42 -14.16
CA GLU A 118 8.97 4.24 -13.38
C GLU A 118 8.91 4.52 -11.88
N PHE A 119 9.52 5.62 -11.44
CA PHE A 119 9.45 6.09 -10.05
C PHE A 119 8.01 6.30 -9.58
N CYS A 120 7.18 7.00 -10.37
CA CYS A 120 5.78 7.22 -10.02
C CYS A 120 4.99 5.92 -9.90
N ARG A 121 5.25 4.94 -10.76
CA ARG A 121 4.56 3.64 -10.73
C ARG A 121 5.04 2.73 -9.61
N GLN A 122 6.33 2.62 -9.41
CA GLN A 122 6.94 1.65 -8.49
C GLN A 122 7.03 2.17 -7.07
N ASP A 123 7.48 3.39 -6.89
CA ASP A 123 7.74 3.95 -5.56
C ASP A 123 6.54 4.72 -4.99
N LEU A 124 5.80 5.45 -5.83
CA LEU A 124 4.62 6.21 -5.40
C LEU A 124 3.30 5.48 -5.69
N LEU A 125 3.33 4.38 -6.43
CA LEU A 125 2.15 3.59 -6.82
C LEU A 125 1.02 4.42 -7.44
N LEU A 126 1.37 5.42 -8.24
CA LEU A 126 0.41 6.30 -8.90
C LEU A 126 -0.24 5.63 -10.10
N GLU A 127 -1.51 5.98 -10.33
CA GLU A 127 -2.23 5.59 -11.54
C GLU A 127 -1.76 6.39 -12.76
N GLN A 128 -1.93 5.81 -13.95
CA GLN A 128 -1.48 6.44 -15.19
C GLN A 128 -2.06 7.84 -15.41
N PHE A 129 -3.31 8.07 -15.04
CA PHE A 129 -3.94 9.39 -15.19
C PHE A 129 -3.31 10.45 -14.27
N GLN A 130 -2.93 10.07 -13.04
CA GLN A 130 -2.26 10.96 -12.09
C GLN A 130 -0.86 11.33 -12.59
N ILE A 131 -0.12 10.36 -13.11
CA ILE A 131 1.21 10.60 -13.71
C ILE A 131 1.09 11.59 -14.86
N LYS A 132 0.09 11.41 -15.73
CA LYS A 132 -0.16 12.30 -16.85
C LYS A 132 -0.45 13.72 -16.38
N GLU A 133 -1.35 13.92 -15.42
CA GLU A 133 -1.68 15.23 -14.86
C GLU A 133 -0.45 15.95 -14.32
N VAL A 134 0.39 15.24 -13.56
CA VAL A 134 1.62 15.81 -12.99
C VAL A 134 2.61 16.20 -14.10
N PHE A 135 2.79 15.34 -15.11
CA PHE A 135 3.70 15.64 -16.23
C PHE A 135 3.20 16.80 -17.08
N GLU A 136 1.89 16.93 -17.27
CA GLU A 136 1.28 18.10 -17.94
C GLU A 136 1.55 19.39 -17.15
N SER A 137 1.39 19.34 -15.82
CA SER A 137 1.69 20.49 -14.95
C SER A 137 3.15 20.94 -14.99
N LEU A 138 4.07 20.00 -15.26
CA LEU A 138 5.50 20.26 -15.41
C LEU A 138 5.91 20.68 -16.84
N GLY A 139 4.98 20.65 -17.79
CA GLY A 139 5.28 20.90 -19.20
C GLY A 139 6.14 19.80 -19.85
N TRP A 140 6.13 18.61 -19.32
CA TRP A 140 6.98 17.49 -19.80
C TRP A 140 6.36 16.72 -20.97
N LEU A 141 5.06 16.83 -21.17
CA LEU A 141 4.30 16.14 -22.22
C LEU A 141 4.00 17.03 -23.46
N ALA A 142 4.71 18.07 -23.63
CA ALA A 142 4.56 18.91 -24.81
C ALA A 142 5.27 18.32 -26.04
#